data_8c3c46b7539fdf9b1670222cef4713c7
#
_entry.id   8c3c46b7539fdf9b1670222cef4713c7
#
_cell.length_a   1.000
_cell.length_b   1.000
_cell.length_c   1.000
_cell.angle_alpha   90.00
_cell.angle_beta   90.00
_cell.angle_gamma   90.00
#
_symmetry.space_group_name_H-M   'P 1'
#
loop_
_entity.id
_entity.type
_entity.pdbx_description
1 polymer ?
#
loop_
_entity_poly.entity_id
_entity_poly.type
_entity_poly.pdbx_seq_one_letter_code
_entity_poly.pdbx_strand_id
1 'polypeptide(L)'
;MYSYYGLDWTYLLVLLGLALTLGAQGYLKMMFARYSKVQSGTGLTGREVAERILRSNGIYDVTVHPVAGQLTDHYDPAKKTVNLSEVIYNSTSIAAVGVAAHECGHAIQDDLSYAPLRFRHAFVPLANIGSKLSMPMIIIGVMLGESRNLLGPQLINLGLLAFSLAVIFQLITLPVEFNASRRAL
;
A
#
# COMPACT_ATOMS: atom_id res chain seq x y z
N MET A 1 41.26 13.94 -14.32
CA MET A 1 40.18 14.85 -13.90
C MET A 1 39.14 14.90 -15.03
N TYR A 2 38.25 13.92 -15.07
CA TYR A 2 37.18 13.85 -16.08
C TYR A 2 35.89 14.36 -15.46
N SER A 3 35.55 15.62 -15.77
CA SER A 3 34.25 16.19 -15.46
C SER A 3 33.25 15.65 -16.48
N TYR A 4 32.54 14.60 -16.14
CA TYR A 4 31.37 14.14 -16.90
C TYR A 4 30.13 14.91 -16.40
N TYR A 5 29.91 16.12 -16.93
CA TYR A 5 28.62 16.76 -16.92
C TYR A 5 27.77 16.20 -18.08
N GLY A 6 27.53 14.92 -18.07
CA GLY A 6 26.56 14.28 -18.96
C GLY A 6 25.35 13.86 -18.14
N LEU A 7 24.15 14.05 -18.66
CA LEU A 7 22.94 13.45 -18.10
C LEU A 7 23.17 11.94 -18.00
N ASP A 8 23.43 11.47 -16.78
CA ASP A 8 23.60 10.05 -16.52
C ASP A 8 22.22 9.37 -16.68
N TRP A 9 22.20 8.20 -17.31
CA TRP A 9 20.98 7.40 -17.49
C TRP A 9 20.23 7.15 -16.17
N THR A 10 20.92 7.20 -15.05
CA THR A 10 20.35 7.11 -13.70
C THR A 10 19.31 8.21 -13.44
N TYR A 11 19.57 9.45 -13.88
CA TYR A 11 18.60 10.53 -13.72
C TYR A 11 17.34 10.31 -14.56
N LEU A 12 17.49 9.75 -15.76
CA LEU A 12 16.33 9.41 -16.60
C LEU A 12 15.47 8.31 -15.96
N LEU A 13 16.09 7.30 -15.35
CA LEU A 13 15.37 6.26 -14.61
C LEU A 13 14.63 6.82 -13.40
N VAL A 14 15.25 7.73 -12.64
CA VAL A 14 14.61 8.41 -11.50
C VAL A 14 13.42 9.24 -11.96
N LEU A 15 13.58 10.03 -13.04
CA LEU A 15 12.49 10.84 -13.59
C LEU A 15 11.35 9.97 -14.12
N LEU A 16 11.67 8.87 -14.79
CA LEU A 16 10.67 7.90 -15.24
C LEU A 16 9.91 7.30 -14.05
N GLY A 17 10.61 6.85 -13.00
CA GLY A 17 9.99 6.32 -11.78
C GLY A 17 9.08 7.35 -11.10
N LEU A 18 9.53 8.61 -11.02
CA LEU A 18 8.73 9.71 -10.47
C LEU A 18 7.48 9.95 -11.32
N ALA A 19 7.62 10.03 -12.65
CA ALA A 19 6.51 10.24 -13.57
C ALA A 19 5.47 9.11 -13.48
N LEU A 20 5.92 7.85 -13.43
CA LEU A 20 5.04 6.69 -13.26
C LEU A 20 4.31 6.73 -11.91
N THR A 21 5.00 7.09 -10.83
CA THR A 21 4.41 7.17 -9.49
C THR A 21 3.35 8.28 -9.42
N LEU A 22 3.67 9.48 -9.91
CA LEU A 22 2.73 10.60 -9.94
C LEU A 22 1.55 10.33 -10.87
N GLY A 23 1.81 9.72 -12.01
CA GLY A 23 0.77 9.30 -12.96
C GLY A 23 -0.19 8.29 -12.35
N ALA A 24 0.33 7.25 -11.69
CA ALA A 24 -0.49 6.23 -11.02
C ALA A 24 -1.33 6.83 -9.89
N GLN A 25 -0.74 7.70 -9.05
CA GLN A 25 -1.47 8.37 -7.97
C GLN A 25 -2.57 9.31 -8.52
N GLY A 26 -2.26 10.07 -9.57
CA GLY A 26 -3.22 10.94 -10.24
C GLY A 26 -4.37 10.15 -10.85
N TYR A 27 -4.06 9.03 -11.53
CA TYR A 27 -5.06 8.14 -12.10
C TYR A 27 -5.98 7.54 -11.03
N LEU A 28 -5.41 7.05 -9.93
CA LEU A 28 -6.18 6.50 -8.80
C LEU A 28 -7.15 7.55 -8.22
N LYS A 29 -6.66 8.77 -7.94
CA LYS A 29 -7.49 9.86 -7.43
C LYS A 29 -8.61 10.24 -8.40
N MET A 30 -8.31 10.31 -9.69
CA MET A 30 -9.29 10.62 -10.73
C MET A 30 -10.38 9.54 -10.83
N MET A 31 -9.99 8.26 -10.83
CA MET A 31 -10.93 7.14 -10.86
C MET A 31 -11.80 7.12 -9.60
N PHE A 32 -11.21 7.28 -8.43
CA PHE A 32 -11.94 7.36 -7.19
C PHE A 32 -12.96 8.52 -7.22
N ALA A 33 -12.54 9.73 -7.58
CA ALA A 33 -13.41 10.90 -7.68
C ALA A 33 -14.55 10.71 -8.71
N ARG A 34 -14.29 10.00 -9.81
CA ARG A 34 -15.29 9.66 -10.83
C ARG A 34 -16.32 8.68 -10.29
N TYR A 35 -15.89 7.54 -9.76
CA TYR A 35 -16.77 6.47 -9.32
C TYR A 35 -17.42 6.72 -7.95
N SER A 36 -16.92 7.66 -7.16
CA SER A 36 -17.59 8.14 -5.94
C SER A 36 -18.90 8.89 -6.23
N LYS A 37 -19.08 9.39 -7.46
CA LYS A 37 -20.30 10.10 -7.89
C LYS A 37 -21.33 9.17 -8.54
N VAL A 38 -20.96 7.93 -8.81
CA VAL A 38 -21.84 6.96 -9.48
C VAL A 38 -22.43 6.03 -8.43
N GLN A 39 -23.74 6.01 -8.35
CA GLN A 39 -24.47 5.11 -7.45
C GLN A 39 -24.29 3.66 -7.88
N SER A 40 -24.11 2.76 -6.92
CA SER A 40 -24.11 1.32 -7.20
C SER A 40 -25.54 0.85 -7.49
N GLY A 41 -25.68 -0.11 -8.38
CA GLY A 41 -26.99 -0.69 -8.72
C GLY A 41 -27.67 -1.43 -7.55
N THR A 42 -26.93 -1.72 -6.48
CA THR A 42 -27.45 -2.40 -5.29
C THR A 42 -28.10 -1.45 -4.27
N GLY A 43 -27.73 -0.16 -4.29
CA GLY A 43 -28.15 0.82 -3.31
C GLY A 43 -27.61 0.60 -1.88
N LEU A 44 -26.73 -0.42 -1.69
CA LEU A 44 -26.12 -0.74 -0.41
C LEU A 44 -24.94 0.19 -0.13
N THR A 45 -24.76 0.54 1.13
CA THR A 45 -23.57 1.27 1.62
C THR A 45 -22.33 0.37 1.62
N GLY A 46 -21.14 0.96 1.65
CA GLY A 46 -19.89 0.19 1.78
C GLY A 46 -19.89 -0.73 3.00
N ARG A 47 -20.44 -0.26 4.14
CA ARG A 47 -20.64 -1.09 5.33
C ARG A 47 -21.50 -2.33 5.03
N GLU A 48 -22.70 -2.11 4.49
CA GLU A 48 -23.66 -3.20 4.23
C GLU A 48 -23.12 -4.22 3.22
N VAL A 49 -22.38 -3.74 2.21
CA VAL A 49 -21.67 -4.60 1.26
C VAL A 49 -20.61 -5.43 1.97
N ALA A 50 -19.77 -4.82 2.82
CA ALA A 50 -18.75 -5.54 3.57
C ALA A 50 -19.37 -6.62 4.47
N GLU A 51 -20.38 -6.26 5.28
CA GLU A 51 -21.08 -7.22 6.14
C GLU A 51 -21.70 -8.38 5.33
N ARG A 52 -22.26 -8.08 4.16
CA ARG A 52 -22.86 -9.09 3.28
C ARG A 52 -21.83 -10.03 2.69
N ILE A 53 -20.68 -9.49 2.22
CA ILE A 53 -19.58 -10.31 1.68
C ILE A 53 -19.01 -11.24 2.77
N LEU A 54 -18.72 -10.71 3.97
CA LEU A 54 -18.22 -11.50 5.08
C LEU A 54 -19.18 -12.66 5.42
N ARG A 55 -20.46 -12.38 5.60
CA ARG A 55 -21.49 -13.41 5.91
C ARG A 55 -21.62 -14.43 4.80
N SER A 56 -21.60 -14.03 3.53
CA SER A 56 -21.71 -14.96 2.40
C SER A 56 -20.51 -15.91 2.27
N ASN A 57 -19.37 -15.53 2.84
CA ASN A 57 -18.17 -16.37 2.92
C ASN A 57 -18.04 -17.13 4.24
N GLY A 58 -19.06 -17.07 5.12
CA GLY A 58 -19.07 -17.78 6.40
C GLY A 58 -18.21 -17.13 7.49
N ILE A 59 -17.79 -15.88 7.28
CA ILE A 59 -16.93 -15.13 8.22
C ILE A 59 -17.83 -14.33 9.17
N TYR A 60 -17.89 -14.72 10.42
CA TYR A 60 -18.76 -14.11 11.44
C TYR A 60 -17.98 -13.44 12.57
N ASP A 61 -16.67 -13.66 12.65
CA ASP A 61 -15.74 -13.14 13.65
C ASP A 61 -15.12 -11.81 13.26
N VAL A 62 -15.39 -11.31 12.03
CA VAL A 62 -14.90 -10.02 11.52
C VAL A 62 -16.03 -8.99 11.59
N THR A 63 -15.72 -7.83 12.18
CA THR A 63 -16.64 -6.70 12.31
C THR A 63 -16.23 -5.52 11.44
N VAL A 64 -17.21 -4.69 11.01
CA VAL A 64 -16.97 -3.54 10.13
C VAL A 64 -17.10 -2.24 10.93
N HIS A 65 -16.05 -1.40 10.92
CA HIS A 65 -15.98 -0.16 11.69
C HIS A 65 -15.66 1.05 10.81
N PRO A 66 -16.22 2.24 11.15
CA PRO A 66 -15.80 3.48 10.52
C PRO A 66 -14.45 3.94 11.10
N VAL A 67 -13.60 4.52 10.26
CA VAL A 67 -12.34 5.17 10.65
C VAL A 67 -12.23 6.57 10.05
N ALA A 68 -11.61 7.48 10.79
CA ALA A 68 -11.38 8.84 10.32
C ALA A 68 -10.37 8.88 9.16
N GLY A 69 -10.52 9.87 8.27
CA GLY A 69 -9.63 10.10 7.14
C GLY A 69 -10.24 9.75 5.79
N GLN A 70 -9.44 9.84 4.74
CA GLN A 70 -9.78 9.43 3.38
C GLN A 70 -8.75 8.42 2.89
N LEU A 71 -9.19 7.35 2.24
CA LEU A 71 -8.32 6.26 1.76
C LEU A 71 -7.49 5.64 2.91
N THR A 72 -8.10 5.56 4.10
CA THR A 72 -7.55 4.90 5.29
C THR A 72 -8.16 3.52 5.51
N ASP A 73 -8.89 3.05 4.51
CA ASP A 73 -9.55 1.76 4.50
C ASP A 73 -8.50 0.64 4.63
N HIS A 74 -8.77 -0.33 5.50
CA HIS A 74 -7.88 -1.48 5.71
C HIS A 74 -8.55 -2.60 6.49
N TYR A 75 -8.10 -3.83 6.26
CA TYR A 75 -8.37 -4.97 7.12
C TYR A 75 -7.29 -5.11 8.20
N ASP A 76 -7.70 -5.24 9.47
CA ASP A 76 -6.81 -5.50 10.61
C ASP A 76 -6.99 -6.97 11.08
N PRO A 77 -6.05 -7.87 10.77
CA PRO A 77 -6.16 -9.28 11.14
C PRO A 77 -5.99 -9.53 12.64
N ALA A 78 -5.29 -8.64 13.37
CA ALA A 78 -5.10 -8.79 14.80
C ALA A 78 -6.38 -8.50 15.57
N LYS A 79 -7.18 -7.54 15.11
CA LYS A 79 -8.46 -7.16 15.71
C LYS A 79 -9.65 -7.81 15.05
N LYS A 80 -9.45 -8.50 13.92
CA LYS A 80 -10.53 -9.03 13.10
C LYS A 80 -11.55 -7.96 12.72
N THR A 81 -11.05 -6.84 12.16
CA THR A 81 -11.89 -5.70 11.75
C THR A 81 -11.62 -5.26 10.33
N VAL A 82 -12.68 -5.02 9.57
CA VAL A 82 -12.64 -4.24 8.33
C VAL A 82 -12.93 -2.79 8.70
N ASN A 83 -11.94 -1.94 8.53
CA ASN A 83 -12.00 -0.53 8.85
C ASN A 83 -12.21 0.27 7.58
N LEU A 84 -13.34 0.97 7.46
CA LEU A 84 -13.70 1.77 6.30
C LEU A 84 -13.71 3.25 6.64
N SER A 85 -13.11 4.08 5.81
CA SER A 85 -13.21 5.53 5.95
C SER A 85 -14.68 5.98 5.93
N GLU A 86 -15.03 7.05 6.65
CA GLU A 86 -16.40 7.53 6.76
C GLU A 86 -17.05 7.76 5.38
N VAL A 87 -16.25 8.23 4.41
CA VAL A 87 -16.68 8.46 3.02
C VAL A 87 -17.08 7.16 2.32
N ILE A 88 -16.43 6.04 2.68
CA ILE A 88 -16.74 4.71 2.13
C ILE A 88 -17.85 4.04 2.94
N TYR A 89 -17.76 4.11 4.26
CA TYR A 89 -18.65 3.41 5.19
C TYR A 89 -20.13 3.72 4.94
N ASN A 90 -20.47 5.02 4.74
CA ASN A 90 -21.83 5.49 4.56
C ASN A 90 -22.27 5.69 3.09
N SER A 91 -21.35 5.54 2.13
CA SER A 91 -21.63 5.81 0.72
C SER A 91 -22.14 4.57 -0.01
N THR A 92 -23.10 4.80 -0.93
CA THR A 92 -23.66 3.80 -1.83
C THR A 92 -23.02 3.82 -3.21
N SER A 93 -21.90 4.53 -3.39
CA SER A 93 -21.21 4.69 -4.67
C SER A 93 -20.47 3.41 -5.13
N ILE A 94 -20.23 3.29 -6.43
CA ILE A 94 -19.41 2.20 -6.98
C ILE A 94 -18.02 2.16 -6.32
N ALA A 95 -17.41 3.32 -6.09
CA ALA A 95 -16.11 3.38 -5.41
C ALA A 95 -16.19 2.81 -3.99
N ALA A 96 -17.26 3.13 -3.24
CA ALA A 96 -17.44 2.63 -1.89
C ALA A 96 -17.63 1.10 -1.86
N VAL A 97 -18.45 0.58 -2.75
CA VAL A 97 -18.65 -0.88 -2.90
C VAL A 97 -17.34 -1.57 -3.27
N GLY A 98 -16.58 -1.02 -4.22
CA GLY A 98 -15.31 -1.61 -4.66
C GLY A 98 -14.24 -1.63 -3.57
N VAL A 99 -14.08 -0.55 -2.81
CA VAL A 99 -13.12 -0.48 -1.70
C VAL A 99 -13.54 -1.43 -0.58
N ALA A 100 -14.80 -1.41 -0.17
CA ALA A 100 -15.32 -2.32 0.87
C ALA A 100 -15.13 -3.78 0.49
N ALA A 101 -15.40 -4.14 -0.76
CA ALA A 101 -15.20 -5.49 -1.27
C ALA A 101 -13.72 -5.90 -1.29
N HIS A 102 -12.80 -4.97 -1.63
CA HIS A 102 -11.37 -5.22 -1.60
C HIS A 102 -10.87 -5.54 -0.18
N GLU A 103 -11.29 -4.75 0.83
CA GLU A 103 -10.90 -5.00 2.23
C GLU A 103 -11.48 -6.33 2.75
N CYS A 104 -12.69 -6.69 2.32
CA CYS A 104 -13.23 -8.03 2.58
C CYS A 104 -12.42 -9.13 1.89
N GLY A 105 -11.83 -8.85 0.72
CA GLY A 105 -10.89 -9.75 0.06
C GLY A 105 -9.70 -10.12 0.94
N HIS A 106 -9.15 -9.17 1.70
CA HIS A 106 -8.11 -9.43 2.70
C HIS A 106 -8.63 -10.25 3.89
N ALA A 107 -9.85 -9.99 4.36
CA ALA A 107 -10.45 -10.81 5.40
C ALA A 107 -10.65 -12.28 4.96
N ILE A 108 -11.09 -12.49 3.73
CA ILE A 108 -11.22 -13.83 3.14
C ILE A 108 -9.86 -14.51 2.98
N GLN A 109 -8.81 -13.76 2.59
CA GLN A 109 -7.44 -14.30 2.54
C GLN A 109 -6.96 -14.76 3.91
N ASP A 110 -7.25 -13.99 4.96
CA ASP A 110 -6.87 -14.33 6.33
C ASP A 110 -7.61 -15.59 6.83
N ASP A 111 -8.92 -15.65 6.61
CA ASP A 111 -9.77 -16.81 6.96
C ASP A 111 -9.25 -18.09 6.29
N LEU A 112 -8.87 -18.01 5.03
CA LEU A 112 -8.29 -19.12 4.27
C LEU A 112 -6.81 -19.38 4.61
N SER A 113 -6.23 -18.68 5.58
CA SER A 113 -4.82 -18.80 5.96
C SER A 113 -3.87 -18.61 4.77
N TYR A 114 -4.15 -17.66 3.87
CA TYR A 114 -3.36 -17.41 2.67
C TYR A 114 -1.92 -17.02 3.01
N ALA A 115 -0.97 -17.92 2.73
CA ALA A 115 0.42 -17.80 3.15
C ALA A 115 1.10 -16.46 2.76
N PRO A 116 0.92 -15.91 1.53
CA PRO A 116 1.51 -14.62 1.18
C PRO A 116 1.00 -13.45 2.02
N LEU A 117 -0.26 -13.44 2.46
CA LEU A 117 -0.81 -12.42 3.36
C LEU A 117 -0.15 -12.50 4.73
N ARG A 118 0.02 -13.69 5.29
CA ARG A 118 0.68 -13.92 6.58
C ARG A 118 2.13 -13.45 6.53
N PHE A 119 2.84 -13.78 5.45
CA PHE A 119 4.20 -13.28 5.21
C PHE A 119 4.23 -11.75 5.17
N ARG A 120 3.33 -11.12 4.41
CA ARG A 120 3.19 -9.66 4.35
C ARG A 120 3.07 -9.06 5.76
N HIS A 121 2.14 -9.56 6.58
CA HIS A 121 1.92 -9.02 7.94
C HIS A 121 3.14 -9.16 8.84
N ALA A 122 3.89 -10.26 8.75
CA ALA A 122 5.11 -10.45 9.53
C ALA A 122 6.23 -9.45 9.16
N PHE A 123 6.33 -9.08 7.88
CA PHE A 123 7.44 -8.27 7.38
C PHE A 123 7.10 -6.77 7.18
N VAL A 124 5.83 -6.37 7.20
CA VAL A 124 5.40 -4.95 7.08
C VAL A 124 6.13 -4.03 8.07
N PRO A 125 6.25 -4.34 9.38
CA PRO A 125 6.93 -3.45 10.31
C PRO A 125 8.39 -3.23 9.93
N LEU A 126 9.09 -4.28 9.54
CA LEU A 126 10.50 -4.24 9.14
C LEU A 126 10.68 -3.43 7.83
N ALA A 127 9.83 -3.68 6.84
CA ALA A 127 9.86 -2.94 5.58
C ALA A 127 9.58 -1.44 5.78
N ASN A 128 8.64 -1.09 6.66
CA ASN A 128 8.32 0.30 6.98
C ASN A 128 9.49 1.02 7.69
N ILE A 129 10.15 0.36 8.64
CA ILE A 129 11.36 0.91 9.30
C ILE A 129 12.46 1.09 8.28
N GLY A 130 12.76 0.06 7.47
CA GLY A 130 13.78 0.11 6.42
C GLY A 130 13.54 1.23 5.42
N SER A 131 12.31 1.37 4.92
CA SER A 131 11.92 2.43 3.98
C SER A 131 12.06 3.83 4.58
N LYS A 132 11.65 4.04 5.83
CA LYS A 132 11.76 5.34 6.50
C LYS A 132 13.20 5.74 6.82
N LEU A 133 14.05 4.78 7.16
CA LEU A 133 15.45 5.05 7.52
C LEU A 133 16.37 5.12 6.31
N SER A 134 16.03 4.49 5.17
CA SER A 134 16.89 4.41 4.00
C SER A 134 17.36 5.79 3.49
N MET A 135 16.42 6.71 3.25
CA MET A 135 16.76 8.04 2.74
C MET A 135 17.56 8.89 3.72
N PRO A 136 17.19 9.02 5.01
CA PRO A 136 18.04 9.70 6.00
C PRO A 136 19.47 9.13 6.08
N MET A 137 19.62 7.80 6.04
CA MET A 137 20.93 7.15 6.09
C MET A 137 21.77 7.50 4.86
N ILE A 138 21.17 7.48 3.66
CA ILE A 138 21.86 7.85 2.41
C ILE A 138 22.27 9.32 2.47
N ILE A 139 21.39 10.24 2.87
CA ILE A 139 21.67 11.67 2.93
C ILE A 139 22.80 11.95 3.92
N ILE A 140 22.73 11.41 5.14
CA ILE A 140 23.79 11.57 6.15
C ILE A 140 25.09 10.95 5.65
N GLY A 141 25.03 9.79 5.01
CA GLY A 141 26.20 9.12 4.44
C GLY A 141 26.89 9.97 3.37
N VAL A 142 26.14 10.63 2.47
CA VAL A 142 26.67 11.57 1.48
C VAL A 142 27.29 12.78 2.13
N MET A 143 26.65 13.35 3.15
CA MET A 143 27.21 14.50 3.89
C MET A 143 28.53 14.18 4.63
N LEU A 144 28.65 12.96 5.12
CA LEU A 144 29.87 12.47 5.80
C LEU A 144 30.94 11.97 4.84
N GLY A 145 30.58 11.64 3.60
CA GLY A 145 31.48 11.01 2.62
C GLY A 145 32.64 11.87 2.17
N GLU A 146 32.59 13.20 2.34
CA GLU A 146 33.68 14.12 2.07
C GLU A 146 34.74 14.17 3.20
N SER A 147 34.39 13.72 4.39
CA SER A 147 35.31 13.58 5.50
C SER A 147 36.01 12.22 5.41
N ARG A 148 37.31 12.11 5.71
CA ARG A 148 38.12 10.88 5.70
C ARG A 148 37.60 9.77 6.63
N ASN A 149 36.31 9.73 6.85
CA ASN A 149 35.61 8.83 7.76
C ASN A 149 34.97 7.68 6.98
N LEU A 150 35.27 6.46 7.35
CA LEU A 150 34.68 5.24 6.74
C LEU A 150 33.16 5.13 6.99
N LEU A 151 32.58 5.94 7.86
CA LEU A 151 31.16 5.88 8.22
C LEU A 151 30.22 6.32 7.08
N GLY A 152 30.64 7.30 6.25
CA GLY A 152 29.82 7.80 5.15
C GLY A 152 29.44 6.72 4.15
N PRO A 153 30.42 6.00 3.53
CA PRO A 153 30.14 4.91 2.60
C PRO A 153 29.34 3.75 3.24
N GLN A 154 29.57 3.45 4.52
CA GLN A 154 28.82 2.41 5.22
C GLN A 154 27.35 2.79 5.39
N LEU A 155 27.04 4.04 5.74
CA LEU A 155 25.67 4.52 5.86
C LEU A 155 24.95 4.52 4.51
N ILE A 156 25.63 4.90 3.42
CA ILE A 156 25.06 4.83 2.07
C ILE A 156 24.72 3.39 1.72
N ASN A 157 25.63 2.45 1.93
CA ASN A 157 25.41 1.04 1.61
C ASN A 157 24.27 0.44 2.44
N LEU A 158 24.20 0.75 3.74
CA LEU A 158 23.11 0.29 4.61
C LEU A 158 21.77 0.90 4.19
N GLY A 159 21.73 2.18 3.86
CA GLY A 159 20.53 2.85 3.37
C GLY A 159 20.05 2.24 2.04
N LEU A 160 20.97 1.96 1.12
CA LEU A 160 20.66 1.32 -0.16
C LEU A 160 20.15 -0.11 0.02
N LEU A 161 20.76 -0.88 0.93
CA LEU A 161 20.29 -2.22 1.29
C LEU A 161 18.88 -2.18 1.88
N ALA A 162 18.63 -1.28 2.84
CA ALA A 162 17.31 -1.11 3.45
C ALA A 162 16.24 -0.72 2.43
N PHE A 163 16.56 0.17 1.50
CA PHE A 163 15.70 0.55 0.38
C PHE A 163 15.40 -0.64 -0.54
N SER A 164 16.43 -1.39 -0.93
CA SER A 164 16.28 -2.55 -1.81
C SER A 164 15.39 -3.62 -1.18
N LEU A 165 15.56 -3.90 0.10
CA LEU A 165 14.72 -4.84 0.84
C LEU A 165 13.26 -4.36 0.90
N ALA A 166 13.01 -3.05 1.09
CA ALA A 166 11.66 -2.48 1.07
C ALA A 166 11.01 -2.64 -0.32
N VAL A 167 11.75 -2.41 -1.41
CA VAL A 167 11.26 -2.61 -2.79
C VAL A 167 10.92 -4.07 -3.05
N ILE A 168 11.82 -5.00 -2.68
CA ILE A 168 11.58 -6.45 -2.82
C ILE A 168 10.30 -6.84 -2.05
N PHE A 169 10.15 -6.35 -0.83
CA PHE A 169 8.96 -6.59 -0.04
C PHE A 169 7.69 -6.11 -0.74
N GLN A 170 7.69 -4.91 -1.33
CA GLN A 170 6.55 -4.38 -2.09
C GLN A 170 6.21 -5.27 -3.30
N LEU A 171 7.21 -5.77 -4.02
CA LEU A 171 6.99 -6.72 -5.13
C LEU A 171 6.36 -8.03 -4.66
N ILE A 172 6.77 -8.55 -3.49
CA ILE A 172 6.19 -9.76 -2.90
C ILE A 172 4.74 -9.53 -2.46
N THR A 173 4.35 -8.29 -2.13
CA THR A 173 2.96 -7.98 -1.73
C THR A 173 2.00 -7.82 -2.91
N LEU A 174 2.48 -7.59 -4.13
CA LEU A 174 1.62 -7.45 -5.32
C LEU A 174 0.67 -8.64 -5.55
N PRO A 175 1.10 -9.90 -5.46
CA PRO A 175 0.19 -11.04 -5.58
C PRO A 175 -0.93 -11.05 -4.54
N VAL A 176 -0.69 -10.53 -3.34
CA VAL A 176 -1.69 -10.41 -2.26
C VAL A 176 -2.77 -9.42 -2.68
N GLU A 177 -2.37 -8.24 -3.17
CA GLU A 177 -3.28 -7.18 -3.63
C GLU A 177 -4.12 -7.62 -4.83
N PHE A 178 -3.49 -8.26 -5.83
CA PHE A 178 -4.21 -8.80 -6.99
C PHE A 178 -5.19 -9.90 -6.60
N ASN A 179 -4.82 -10.76 -5.65
CA ASN A 179 -5.69 -11.82 -5.17
C ASN A 179 -6.87 -11.26 -4.36
N ALA A 180 -6.65 -10.25 -3.47
CA ALA A 180 -7.73 -9.57 -2.75
C ALA A 180 -8.71 -8.91 -3.73
N SER A 181 -8.21 -8.15 -4.71
CA SER A 181 -9.05 -7.52 -5.75
C SER A 181 -9.84 -8.54 -6.57
N ARG A 182 -9.25 -9.71 -6.89
CA ARG A 182 -9.96 -10.78 -7.61
C ARG A 182 -11.08 -11.40 -6.78
N ARG A 183 -10.92 -11.46 -5.46
CA ARG A 183 -11.96 -11.96 -4.55
C ARG A 183 -13.09 -10.94 -4.33
N ALA A 184 -12.81 -9.65 -4.61
CA ALA A 184 -13.77 -8.56 -4.53
C ALA A 184 -14.76 -8.54 -5.72
N LEU A 185 -14.43 -9.25 -6.82
CA LEU A 185 -15.26 -9.37 -8.04
C LEU A 185 -16.16 -10.61 -7.98
#